data_b86c54dc329502d63d053ed406a9097c
#
_entry.id   b86c54dc329502d63d053ed406a9097c
#
_cell.length_a   1.000
_cell.length_b   1.000
_cell.length_c   1.000
_cell.angle_alpha   90.00
_cell.angle_beta   90.00
_cell.angle_gamma   90.00
#
_symmetry.space_group_name_H-M   'P 1'
#
loop_
_entity.id
_entity.type
_entity.pdbx_description
1 polymer ?
#
loop_
_entity_poly.entity_id
_entity_poly.type
_entity_poly.pdbx_seq_one_letter_code
_entity_poly.pdbx_strand_id
1 'polypeptide(L)'
;MPENLSDFRHIFLNDVPMMDVRAPVEFAKGAFPGVLNLPLMNDEERQKVGTCYKQRGQEAAITLGHSLVSGEIKNGRIAAWAAFAKAHPKGVLYCFRGGLRSQITQQWLQSEAGIAYPRVIGGYKAMRTFLLETTQAAAHDCDFLVLSGSTGTGKTEV
;
A
#
# COMPACT_ATOMS: atom_id res chain seq x y z
N MET A 1 -7.52 17.80 7.01
CA MET A 1 -6.93 16.52 6.58
C MET A 1 -7.59 16.09 5.27
N PRO A 2 -6.86 15.49 4.35
CA PRO A 2 -7.49 14.99 3.13
C PRO A 2 -8.47 13.88 3.49
N GLU A 3 -9.57 13.78 2.73
CA GLU A 3 -10.52 12.71 2.87
C GLU A 3 -9.86 11.37 2.51
N ASN A 4 -9.89 10.40 3.43
CA ASN A 4 -9.31 9.08 3.17
C ASN A 4 -10.22 8.29 2.23
N LEU A 5 -9.62 7.51 1.33
CA LEU A 5 -10.38 6.76 0.34
C LEU A 5 -10.79 5.38 0.83
N SER A 6 -12.06 5.03 0.56
CA SER A 6 -12.63 3.69 0.76
C SER A 6 -13.30 3.15 -0.52
N ASP A 7 -13.41 3.97 -1.56
CA ASP A 7 -13.94 3.54 -2.86
C ASP A 7 -12.85 2.83 -3.68
N PHE A 8 -12.75 1.52 -3.47
CA PHE A 8 -11.77 0.68 -4.17
C PHE A 8 -12.06 0.58 -5.66
N ARG A 9 -13.34 0.62 -6.07
CA ARG A 9 -13.72 0.62 -7.48
C ARG A 9 -13.15 1.83 -8.20
N HIS A 10 -13.29 3.01 -7.59
CA HIS A 10 -12.71 4.24 -8.13
C HIS A 10 -11.18 4.14 -8.24
N ILE A 11 -10.52 3.60 -7.22
CA ILE A 11 -9.05 3.47 -7.22
C ILE A 11 -8.57 2.63 -8.41
N PHE A 12 -9.18 1.46 -8.64
CA PHE A 12 -8.72 0.55 -9.69
C PHE A 12 -9.18 0.95 -11.10
N LEU A 13 -10.42 1.47 -11.27
CA LEU A 13 -10.92 1.88 -12.58
C LEU A 13 -10.25 3.15 -13.14
N ASN A 14 -9.68 3.98 -12.27
CA ASN A 14 -9.03 5.21 -12.67
C ASN A 14 -7.50 5.14 -12.55
N ASP A 15 -6.94 3.95 -12.37
CA ASP A 15 -5.48 3.75 -12.21
C ASP A 15 -4.86 4.76 -11.24
N VAL A 16 -5.52 4.97 -10.08
CA VAL A 16 -5.06 5.95 -9.10
C VAL A 16 -3.66 5.59 -8.64
N PRO A 17 -2.66 6.47 -8.78
CA PRO A 17 -1.30 6.20 -8.36
C PRO A 17 -1.23 5.86 -6.88
N MET A 18 -0.59 4.75 -6.54
CA MET A 18 -0.54 4.26 -5.16
C MET A 18 0.89 4.13 -4.66
N MET A 19 1.09 4.53 -3.41
CA MET A 19 2.32 4.35 -2.66
C MET A 19 2.10 3.30 -1.56
N ASP A 20 2.84 2.21 -1.63
CA ASP A 20 2.82 1.14 -0.62
C ASP A 20 3.87 1.37 0.45
N VAL A 21 3.45 1.64 1.68
CA VAL A 21 4.35 1.85 2.82
C VAL A 21 4.58 0.60 3.66
N ARG A 22 4.20 -0.58 3.14
CA ARG A 22 4.56 -1.87 3.76
C ARG A 22 6.07 -2.12 3.64
N ALA A 23 6.57 -3.02 4.48
CA ALA A 23 7.95 -3.47 4.37
C ALA A 23 8.20 -4.20 3.03
N PRO A 24 9.43 -4.18 2.50
CA PRO A 24 9.77 -4.81 1.21
C PRO A 24 9.36 -6.29 1.12
N VAL A 25 9.53 -7.06 2.19
CA VAL A 25 9.12 -8.48 2.23
C VAL A 25 7.60 -8.67 2.09
N GLU A 26 6.80 -7.71 2.55
CA GLU A 26 5.34 -7.75 2.37
C GLU A 26 4.97 -7.39 0.92
N PHE A 27 5.65 -6.41 0.35
CA PHE A 27 5.48 -6.00 -1.05
C PHE A 27 5.85 -7.13 -2.01
N ALA A 28 6.97 -7.79 -1.79
CA ALA A 28 7.45 -8.91 -2.62
C ALA A 28 6.50 -10.12 -2.62
N LYS A 29 5.73 -10.32 -1.53
CA LYS A 29 4.72 -11.39 -1.46
C LYS A 29 3.46 -11.11 -2.29
N GLY A 30 3.26 -9.89 -2.73
CA GLY A 30 2.16 -9.49 -3.57
C GLY A 30 1.91 -7.98 -3.46
N ALA A 31 1.79 -7.34 -4.61
CA ALA A 31 1.52 -5.93 -4.77
C ALA A 31 0.58 -5.72 -5.96
N PHE A 32 -0.06 -4.56 -6.04
CA PHE A 32 -0.84 -4.20 -7.22
C PHE A 32 0.08 -3.70 -8.34
N PRO A 33 -0.30 -3.89 -9.61
CA PRO A 33 0.49 -3.39 -10.74
C PRO A 33 0.74 -1.88 -10.66
N GLY A 34 1.93 -1.45 -11.04
CA GLY A 34 2.28 -0.02 -11.10
C GLY A 34 2.49 0.68 -9.75
N VAL A 35 2.37 -0.02 -8.62
CA VAL A 35 2.55 0.55 -7.29
C VAL A 35 4.03 0.66 -6.94
N LEU A 36 4.40 1.78 -6.33
CA LEU A 36 5.76 2.01 -5.82
C LEU A 36 5.84 1.65 -4.34
N ASN A 37 6.81 0.80 -3.97
CA ASN A 37 7.08 0.52 -2.56
C ASN A 37 8.01 1.57 -1.96
N LEU A 38 7.50 2.35 -1.03
CA LEU A 38 8.24 3.35 -0.24
C LEU A 38 8.00 3.08 1.25
N PRO A 39 8.69 2.11 1.83
CA PRO A 39 8.34 1.56 3.13
C PRO A 39 8.56 2.54 4.28
N LEU A 40 7.65 2.54 5.27
CA LEU A 40 7.86 3.20 6.56
C LEU A 40 8.97 2.51 7.34
N MET A 41 9.05 1.18 7.26
CA MET A 41 10.06 0.35 7.92
C MET A 41 10.64 -0.64 6.91
N ASN A 42 11.95 -0.87 6.96
CA ASN A 42 12.57 -2.00 6.26
C ASN A 42 12.21 -3.34 6.95
N ASP A 43 12.68 -4.45 6.40
CA ASP A 43 12.32 -5.78 6.90
C ASP A 43 12.84 -6.04 8.31
N GLU A 44 14.05 -5.60 8.62
CA GLU A 44 14.67 -5.76 9.94
C GLU A 44 13.96 -4.92 11.00
N GLU A 45 13.68 -3.66 10.72
CA GLU A 45 12.94 -2.76 11.60
C GLU A 45 11.53 -3.30 11.86
N ARG A 46 10.84 -3.76 10.80
CA ARG A 46 9.53 -4.38 10.90
C ARG A 46 9.55 -5.63 11.79
N GLN A 47 10.57 -6.46 11.66
CA GLN A 47 10.73 -7.66 12.48
C GLN A 47 10.94 -7.30 13.96
N LYS A 48 11.82 -6.34 14.26
CA LYS A 48 12.06 -5.86 15.62
C LYS A 48 10.80 -5.28 16.26
N VAL A 49 10.10 -4.41 15.53
CA VAL A 49 8.84 -3.81 16.01
C VAL A 49 7.75 -4.86 16.20
N GLY A 50 7.62 -5.82 15.29
CA GLY A 50 6.65 -6.92 15.39
C GLY A 50 6.91 -7.85 16.57
N THR A 51 8.18 -8.14 16.87
CA THR A 51 8.59 -8.92 18.05
C THR A 51 8.30 -8.14 19.34
N CYS A 52 8.63 -6.85 19.37
CA CYS A 52 8.34 -5.99 20.50
C CYS A 52 6.82 -5.90 20.76
N TYR A 53 6.01 -5.77 19.73
CA TYR A 53 4.55 -5.78 19.84
C TYR A 53 4.02 -7.04 20.53
N LYS A 54 4.52 -8.22 20.13
CA LYS A 54 4.11 -9.51 20.72
C LYS A 54 4.53 -9.65 22.19
N GLN A 55 5.70 -9.14 22.53
CA GLN A 55 6.29 -9.33 23.87
C GLN A 55 5.89 -8.24 24.87
N ARG A 56 5.72 -7.00 24.42
CA ARG A 56 5.58 -5.81 25.28
C ARG A 56 4.35 -4.95 24.96
N GLY A 57 3.57 -5.32 23.94
CA GLY A 57 2.36 -4.61 23.55
C GLY A 57 2.59 -3.43 22.61
N GLN A 58 1.49 -2.72 22.32
CA GLN A 58 1.43 -1.71 21.28
C GLN A 58 2.28 -0.47 21.58
N GLU A 59 2.23 0.06 22.79
CA GLU A 59 2.95 1.29 23.16
C GLU A 59 4.46 1.14 23.04
N ALA A 60 4.99 0.02 23.56
CA ALA A 60 6.42 -0.29 23.45
C ALA A 60 6.86 -0.45 21.99
N ALA A 61 6.03 -1.07 21.15
CA ALA A 61 6.29 -1.22 19.73
C ALA A 61 6.29 0.12 18.99
N ILE A 62 5.39 1.04 19.31
CA ILE A 62 5.34 2.39 18.75
C ILE A 62 6.61 3.16 19.15
N THR A 63 6.98 3.14 20.42
CA THR A 63 8.20 3.80 20.93
C THR A 63 9.45 3.27 20.22
N LEU A 64 9.57 1.95 20.09
CA LEU A 64 10.68 1.33 19.37
C LEU A 64 10.66 1.73 17.88
N GLY A 65 9.51 1.71 17.22
CA GLY A 65 9.37 2.13 15.82
C GLY A 65 9.86 3.56 15.60
N HIS A 66 9.48 4.49 16.46
CA HIS A 66 9.95 5.88 16.40
C HIS A 66 11.46 6.01 16.64
N SER A 67 12.05 5.19 17.50
CA SER A 67 13.50 5.21 17.72
C SER A 67 14.29 4.66 16.54
N LEU A 68 13.79 3.60 15.90
CA LEU A 68 14.42 2.99 14.72
C LEU A 68 14.29 3.87 13.47
N VAL A 69 13.14 4.50 13.30
CA VAL A 69 12.84 5.39 12.16
C VAL A 69 12.96 6.84 12.64
N SER A 70 14.19 7.31 12.79
CA SER A 70 14.51 8.65 13.30
C SER A 70 15.64 9.30 12.51
N GLY A 71 15.90 10.58 12.77
CA GLY A 71 17.00 11.33 12.18
C GLY A 71 17.01 11.28 10.64
N GLU A 72 18.17 11.03 10.06
CA GLU A 72 18.35 11.01 8.59
C GLU A 72 17.53 9.91 7.90
N ILE A 73 17.34 8.75 8.56
CA ILE A 73 16.50 7.67 8.03
C ILE A 73 15.07 8.16 7.84
N LYS A 74 14.50 8.80 8.85
CA LYS A 74 13.17 9.40 8.80
C LYS A 74 13.09 10.46 7.70
N ASN A 75 14.05 11.38 7.67
CA ASN A 75 14.09 12.47 6.69
C ASN A 75 14.16 11.94 5.26
N GLY A 76 14.98 10.94 5.00
CA GLY A 76 15.09 10.30 3.69
C GLY A 76 13.77 9.64 3.24
N ARG A 77 13.06 8.99 4.15
CA ARG A 77 11.74 8.40 3.87
C ARG A 77 10.69 9.45 3.56
N ILE A 78 10.62 10.50 4.38
CA ILE A 78 9.70 11.63 4.15
C ILE A 78 9.99 12.31 2.80
N ALA A 79 11.27 12.52 2.46
CA ALA A 79 11.65 13.09 1.17
C ALA A 79 11.19 12.23 -0.01
N ALA A 80 11.33 10.90 0.07
CA ALA A 80 10.85 9.98 -0.96
C ALA A 80 9.32 9.99 -1.10
N TRP A 81 8.59 9.98 0.01
CA TRP A 81 7.12 10.10 0.00
C TRP A 81 6.65 11.44 -0.55
N ALA A 82 7.32 12.53 -0.16
CA ALA A 82 7.00 13.86 -0.64
C ALA A 82 7.24 13.98 -2.15
N ALA A 83 8.31 13.39 -2.67
CA ALA A 83 8.60 13.35 -4.11
C ALA A 83 7.49 12.60 -4.85
N PHE A 84 7.07 11.43 -4.36
CA PHE A 84 5.94 10.68 -4.93
C PHE A 84 4.65 11.50 -4.89
N ALA A 85 4.30 12.07 -3.74
CA ALA A 85 3.07 12.84 -3.57
C ALA A 85 3.01 14.09 -4.49
N LYS A 86 4.15 14.75 -4.71
CA LYS A 86 4.24 15.88 -5.65
C LYS A 86 4.11 15.45 -7.11
N ALA A 87 4.69 14.30 -7.46
CA ALA A 87 4.54 13.72 -8.80
C ALA A 87 3.12 13.21 -9.06
N HIS A 88 2.42 12.78 -8.01
CA HIS A 88 1.09 12.18 -8.10
C HIS A 88 0.10 12.85 -7.14
N PRO A 89 -0.31 14.12 -7.37
CA PRO A 89 -1.14 14.88 -6.43
C PRO A 89 -2.54 14.29 -6.19
N LYS A 90 -3.01 13.40 -7.06
CA LYS A 90 -4.26 12.64 -6.92
C LYS A 90 -4.06 11.21 -6.47
N GLY A 91 -2.84 10.84 -6.09
CA GLY A 91 -2.52 9.51 -5.62
C GLY A 91 -2.91 9.28 -4.16
N VAL A 92 -2.66 8.07 -3.69
CA VAL A 92 -2.97 7.63 -2.33
C VAL A 92 -1.83 6.81 -1.75
N LEU A 93 -1.81 6.68 -0.43
CA LEU A 93 -0.90 5.77 0.26
C LEU A 93 -1.66 4.68 1.02
N TYR A 94 -1.04 3.53 1.22
CA TYR A 94 -1.62 2.47 2.01
C TYR A 94 -0.58 1.62 2.73
N CYS A 95 -0.99 0.97 3.82
CA CYS A 95 -0.27 -0.12 4.45
C CYS A 95 -1.10 -1.41 4.40
N PHE A 96 -0.75 -2.43 5.18
CA PHE A 96 -1.43 -3.73 5.09
C PHE A 96 -2.92 -3.70 5.45
N ARG A 97 -3.29 -2.98 6.55
CA ARG A 97 -4.69 -2.89 7.04
C ARG A 97 -5.19 -1.45 7.17
N GLY A 98 -4.51 -0.47 6.62
CA GLY A 98 -4.87 0.94 6.80
C GLY A 98 -4.71 1.45 8.25
N GLY A 99 -3.87 0.78 9.06
CA GLY A 99 -3.63 1.11 10.45
C GLY A 99 -2.47 2.09 10.67
N LEU A 100 -1.80 1.96 11.82
CA LEU A 100 -0.79 2.91 12.33
C LEU A 100 0.30 3.27 11.30
N ARG A 101 0.80 2.32 10.53
CA ARG A 101 1.87 2.61 9.55
C ARG A 101 1.45 3.68 8.53
N SER A 102 0.26 3.53 7.93
CA SER A 102 -0.24 4.53 6.98
C SER A 102 -0.67 5.82 7.67
N GLN A 103 -1.14 5.76 8.91
CA GLN A 103 -1.47 6.94 9.71
C GLN A 103 -0.21 7.77 10.04
N ILE A 104 0.86 7.13 10.50
CA ILE A 104 2.14 7.77 10.80
C ILE A 104 2.74 8.40 9.52
N THR A 105 2.73 7.67 8.40
CA THR A 105 3.22 8.20 7.12
C THR A 105 2.44 9.44 6.69
N GLN A 106 1.09 9.39 6.77
CA GLN A 106 0.22 10.53 6.48
C GLN A 106 0.51 11.73 7.40
N GLN A 107 0.65 11.46 8.70
CA GLN A 107 0.95 12.50 9.69
C GLN A 107 2.31 13.16 9.44
N TRP A 108 3.35 12.39 9.16
CA TRP A 108 4.68 12.94 8.89
C TRP A 108 4.74 13.71 7.57
N LEU A 109 4.06 13.24 6.53
CA LEU A 109 3.90 14.01 5.29
C LEU A 109 3.25 15.37 5.56
N GLN A 110 2.21 15.41 6.38
CA GLN A 110 1.51 16.65 6.71
C GLN A 110 2.36 17.57 7.60
N SER A 111 2.94 17.03 8.68
CA SER A 111 3.64 17.85 9.69
C SER A 111 5.01 18.33 9.24
N GLU A 112 5.73 17.53 8.46
CA GLU A 112 7.13 17.82 8.12
C GLU A 112 7.35 18.21 6.65
N ALA A 113 6.47 17.78 5.74
CA ALA A 113 6.53 18.20 4.33
C ALA A 113 5.39 19.13 3.91
N GLY A 114 4.42 19.41 4.78
CA GLY A 114 3.28 20.26 4.47
C GLY A 114 2.31 19.66 3.44
N ILE A 115 2.39 18.35 3.19
CA ILE A 115 1.63 17.66 2.15
C ILE A 115 0.49 16.88 2.80
N ALA A 116 -0.75 17.31 2.54
CA ALA A 116 -1.96 16.56 2.88
C ALA A 116 -2.17 15.45 1.84
N TYR A 117 -1.91 14.19 2.20
CA TYR A 117 -2.01 13.07 1.27
C TYR A 117 -2.97 12.00 1.79
N PRO A 118 -3.95 11.56 0.99
CA PRO A 118 -4.96 10.62 1.45
C PRO A 118 -4.40 9.21 1.61
N ARG A 119 -4.96 8.44 2.55
CA ARG A 119 -4.66 7.02 2.72
C ARG A 119 -5.87 6.16 2.41
N VAL A 120 -5.63 4.90 2.03
CA VAL A 120 -6.68 3.92 1.76
C VAL A 120 -7.12 3.27 3.07
N ILE A 121 -8.42 3.37 3.37
CA ILE A 121 -9.05 2.68 4.50
C ILE A 121 -9.03 1.17 4.25
N GLY A 122 -8.66 0.39 5.26
CA GLY A 122 -8.53 -1.07 5.13
C GLY A 122 -7.27 -1.56 4.41
N GLY A 123 -6.58 -0.67 3.68
CA GLY A 123 -5.28 -0.92 3.05
C GLY A 123 -5.27 -2.07 2.04
N TYR A 124 -4.09 -2.67 1.87
CA TYR A 124 -3.86 -3.78 0.94
C TYR A 124 -4.86 -4.93 1.11
N LYS A 125 -5.12 -5.33 2.37
CA LYS A 125 -6.01 -6.45 2.65
C LYS A 125 -7.42 -6.21 2.11
N ALA A 126 -8.00 -5.04 2.38
CA ALA A 126 -9.35 -4.71 1.92
C ALA A 126 -9.43 -4.56 0.40
N MET A 127 -8.45 -3.89 -0.21
CA MET A 127 -8.35 -3.79 -1.68
C MET A 127 -8.22 -5.15 -2.35
N ARG A 128 -7.37 -6.04 -1.81
CA ARG A 128 -7.22 -7.41 -2.34
C ARG A 128 -8.51 -8.22 -2.19
N THR A 129 -9.20 -8.12 -1.07
CA THR A 129 -10.50 -8.78 -0.86
C THR A 129 -11.52 -8.30 -1.88
N PHE A 130 -11.62 -6.98 -2.09
CA PHE A 130 -12.50 -6.40 -3.11
C PHE A 130 -12.23 -6.96 -4.51
N LEU A 131 -10.96 -7.06 -4.93
CA LEU A 131 -10.62 -7.63 -6.24
C LEU A 131 -10.97 -9.11 -6.36
N LEU A 132 -10.75 -9.91 -5.30
CA LEU A 132 -11.13 -11.32 -5.28
C LEU A 132 -12.65 -11.51 -5.38
N GLU A 133 -13.41 -10.73 -4.61
CA GLU A 133 -14.88 -10.76 -4.65
C GLU A 133 -15.41 -10.31 -6.03
N THR A 134 -14.83 -9.27 -6.61
CA THR A 134 -15.18 -8.80 -7.95
C THR A 134 -14.89 -9.88 -9.01
N THR A 135 -13.75 -10.55 -8.91
CA THR A 135 -13.38 -11.64 -9.85
C THR A 135 -14.32 -12.84 -9.69
N GLN A 136 -14.71 -13.17 -8.46
CA GLN A 136 -15.67 -14.26 -8.22
C GLN A 136 -17.07 -13.90 -8.75
N ALA A 137 -17.53 -12.67 -8.54
CA ALA A 137 -18.81 -12.20 -9.07
C ALA A 137 -18.82 -12.22 -10.61
N ALA A 138 -17.72 -11.79 -11.24
CA ALA A 138 -17.61 -11.80 -12.70
C ALA A 138 -17.83 -13.19 -13.32
N ALA A 139 -17.48 -14.26 -12.62
CA ALA A 139 -17.73 -15.63 -13.09
C ALA A 139 -19.24 -15.96 -13.25
N HIS A 140 -20.11 -15.22 -12.56
CA HIS A 140 -21.57 -15.37 -12.63
C HIS A 140 -22.25 -14.28 -13.46
N ASP A 141 -21.65 -13.07 -13.47
CA ASP A 141 -22.28 -11.87 -13.98
C ASP A 141 -21.82 -11.50 -15.41
N CYS A 142 -20.76 -12.16 -15.91
CA CYS A 142 -20.18 -11.89 -17.24
C CYS A 142 -20.26 -13.09 -18.16
N ASP A 143 -20.47 -12.82 -19.44
CA ASP A 143 -20.31 -13.81 -20.50
C ASP A 143 -18.83 -13.97 -20.84
N PHE A 144 -18.35 -15.21 -20.90
CA PHE A 144 -16.95 -15.52 -21.20
C PHE A 144 -16.82 -16.16 -22.59
N LEU A 145 -15.96 -15.59 -23.43
CA LEU A 145 -15.49 -16.23 -24.64
C LEU A 145 -14.14 -16.89 -24.39
N VAL A 146 -14.11 -18.20 -24.41
CA VAL A 146 -12.87 -18.98 -24.19
C VAL A 146 -12.23 -19.35 -25.51
N LEU A 147 -11.04 -18.82 -25.76
CA LEU A 147 -10.20 -19.22 -26.89
C LEU A 147 -9.36 -20.45 -26.49
N SER A 148 -9.54 -21.55 -27.18
CA SER A 148 -8.77 -22.78 -27.00
C SER A 148 -8.03 -23.19 -28.25
N GLY A 149 -6.99 -24.01 -28.11
CA GLY A 149 -6.20 -24.51 -29.22
C GLY A 149 -4.90 -25.16 -28.76
N SER A 150 -4.24 -25.89 -29.63
CA SER A 150 -2.96 -26.54 -29.36
C SER A 150 -1.85 -25.55 -29.04
N THR A 151 -0.74 -26.01 -28.46
CA THR A 151 0.46 -25.18 -28.27
C THR A 151 0.97 -24.64 -29.59
N GLY A 152 1.32 -23.36 -29.65
CA GLY A 152 1.85 -22.70 -30.86
C GLY A 152 0.80 -22.18 -31.86
N THR A 153 -0.49 -22.18 -31.52
CA THR A 153 -1.57 -21.64 -32.37
C THR A 153 -1.81 -20.14 -32.26
N GLY A 154 -0.91 -19.38 -31.60
CA GLY A 154 -1.01 -17.91 -31.48
C GLY A 154 -2.06 -17.38 -30.51
N LYS A 155 -2.61 -18.21 -29.62
CA LYS A 155 -3.67 -17.80 -28.66
C LYS A 155 -3.31 -16.60 -27.79
N THR A 156 -2.03 -16.42 -27.52
CA THR A 156 -1.52 -15.35 -26.66
C THR A 156 -1.32 -14.02 -27.40
N GLU A 157 -1.46 -14.02 -28.72
CA GLU A 157 -1.30 -12.84 -29.59
C GLU A 157 -2.64 -12.15 -29.93
N VAL A 158 -3.74 -12.62 -29.33
CA VAL A 158 -5.10 -12.09 -29.58
C VAL A 158 -5.44 -11.01 -28.56
#